data_b57a809cd11026aedefe1d3d52b23663
#
_entry.id   b57a809cd11026aedefe1d3d52b23663
#
_cell.length_a   1.000
_cell.length_b   1.000
_cell.length_c   1.000
_cell.angle_alpha   90.00
_cell.angle_beta   90.00
_cell.angle_gamma   90.00
#
_symmetry.space_group_name_H-M   'P 1'
#
loop_
_entity.id
_entity.type
_entity.pdbx_description
1 polymer ?
#
loop_
_entity_poly.entity_id
_entity_poly.type
_entity_poly.pdbx_seq_one_letter_code
_entity_poly.pdbx_strand_id
1 'polypeptide(L)'
;MIHHTFDRDPEDPQAFVWSEVYANDDAFRAHVSNPPVQHYLQQHAELGDGFSVEVYGTVGDDCRSLMESLGLPLKIFETALGYSRVSTKPVP
;
A
#
# COMPACT_ATOMS: atom_id res chain seq x y z
N MET A 1 0.90 1.32 10.54
CA MET A 1 1.90 1.09 9.47
C MET A 1 3.26 0.84 10.12
N ILE A 2 3.92 -0.22 9.71
CA ILE A 2 5.22 -0.61 10.30
C ILE A 2 6.39 0.02 9.53
N HIS A 3 6.22 0.20 8.24
CA HIS A 3 7.28 0.65 7.36
C HIS A 3 6.70 1.46 6.22
N HIS A 4 7.39 2.53 5.85
CA HIS A 4 7.00 3.36 4.71
C HIS A 4 8.26 3.95 4.08
N THR A 5 8.43 3.74 2.79
CA THR A 5 9.47 4.39 2.01
C THR A 5 8.89 4.95 0.72
N PHE A 6 9.57 5.96 0.22
CA PHE A 6 9.25 6.62 -1.04
C PHE A 6 10.54 6.65 -1.85
N ASP A 7 10.64 5.75 -2.82
CA ASP A 7 11.89 5.47 -3.51
C ASP A 7 11.85 5.98 -4.94
N ARG A 8 12.93 6.58 -5.38
CA ARG A 8 13.07 7.10 -6.74
C ARG A 8 13.52 5.98 -7.68
N ASP A 9 12.88 5.90 -8.84
CA ASP A 9 13.31 4.99 -9.89
C ASP A 9 14.63 5.51 -10.50
N PRO A 10 15.70 4.69 -10.54
CA PRO A 10 16.98 5.13 -11.09
C PRO A 10 16.96 5.36 -12.60
N GLU A 11 16.00 4.78 -13.30
CA GLU A 11 15.90 4.88 -14.75
C GLU A 11 14.93 5.97 -15.22
N ASP A 12 14.04 6.43 -14.34
CA ASP A 12 13.07 7.47 -14.66
C ASP A 12 12.97 8.46 -13.50
N PRO A 13 13.50 9.69 -13.66
CA PRO A 13 13.52 10.66 -12.58
C PRO A 13 12.14 11.17 -12.15
N GLN A 14 11.08 10.86 -12.91
CA GLN A 14 9.71 11.24 -12.57
C GLN A 14 8.89 10.06 -12.02
N ALA A 15 9.48 8.88 -11.92
CA ALA A 15 8.80 7.70 -11.39
C ALA A 15 9.24 7.41 -9.97
N PHE A 16 8.28 7.04 -9.13
CA PHE A 16 8.51 6.73 -7.72
C PHE A 16 7.77 5.47 -7.32
N VAL A 17 8.33 4.77 -6.35
CA VAL A 17 7.72 3.58 -5.75
C VAL A 17 7.49 3.84 -4.27
N TRP A 18 6.27 3.62 -3.82
CA TRP A 18 5.93 3.65 -2.38
C TRP A 18 5.88 2.23 -1.87
N SER A 19 6.64 1.97 -0.80
CA SER A 19 6.62 0.68 -0.13
C SER A 19 6.09 0.86 1.28
N GLU A 20 5.07 0.08 1.63
CA GLU A 20 4.43 0.16 2.92
C GLU A 20 4.20 -1.25 3.47
N VAL A 21 4.43 -1.41 4.76
CA VAL A 21 4.17 -2.66 5.47
C VAL A 21 3.17 -2.40 6.58
N TYR A 22 2.13 -3.20 6.64
CA TYR A 22 1.06 -3.08 7.63
C TYR A 22 1.06 -4.31 8.54
N ALA A 23 0.76 -4.08 9.81
CA ALA A 23 0.69 -5.14 10.81
C ALA A 23 -0.41 -6.16 10.49
N ASN A 24 -1.55 -5.67 9.98
CA ASN A 24 -2.72 -6.49 9.67
C ASN A 24 -3.67 -5.69 8.77
N ASP A 25 -4.78 -6.32 8.38
CA ASP A 25 -5.80 -5.70 7.54
C ASP A 25 -6.44 -4.48 8.20
N ASP A 26 -6.62 -4.50 9.51
CA ASP A 26 -7.21 -3.37 10.24
C ASP A 26 -6.32 -2.14 10.18
N ALA A 27 -5.00 -2.32 10.29
CA ALA A 27 -4.04 -1.21 10.15
C ALA A 27 -4.10 -0.60 8.76
N PHE A 28 -4.22 -1.42 7.72
CA PHE A 28 -4.38 -0.95 6.35
C PHE A 28 -5.68 -0.14 6.18
N ARG A 29 -6.80 -0.69 6.65
CA ARG A 29 -8.10 -0.01 6.55
C ARG A 29 -8.11 1.31 7.29
N ALA A 30 -7.51 1.36 8.49
CA ALA A 30 -7.42 2.59 9.26
C ALA A 30 -6.61 3.66 8.52
N HIS A 31 -5.52 3.27 7.89
CA HIS A 31 -4.68 4.19 7.12
C HIS A 31 -5.42 4.75 5.91
N VAL A 32 -6.02 3.90 5.10
CA VAL A 32 -6.71 4.32 3.87
C VAL A 32 -7.97 5.14 4.18
N SER A 33 -8.61 4.88 5.31
CA SER A 33 -9.82 5.62 5.74
C SER A 33 -9.51 6.97 6.37
N ASN A 34 -8.24 7.27 6.62
CA ASN A 34 -7.83 8.55 7.21
C ASN A 34 -8.03 9.68 6.19
N PRO A 35 -8.81 10.74 6.50
CA PRO A 35 -9.09 11.82 5.55
C PRO A 35 -7.85 12.50 4.95
N PRO A 36 -6.78 12.80 5.69
CA PRO A 36 -5.55 13.33 5.09
C PRO A 36 -4.92 12.39 4.07
N VAL A 37 -4.97 11.07 4.30
CA VAL A 37 -4.45 10.08 3.36
C VAL A 37 -5.29 10.05 2.08
N GLN A 38 -6.61 10.08 2.21
CA GLN A 38 -7.52 10.12 1.07
C GLN A 38 -7.29 11.36 0.21
N HIS A 39 -7.10 12.52 0.83
CA HIS A 39 -6.80 13.75 0.13
C HIS A 39 -5.47 13.66 -0.63
N TYR A 40 -4.47 13.07 0.00
CA TYR A 40 -3.14 12.87 -0.59
C TYR A 40 -3.20 11.94 -1.80
N LEU A 41 -3.95 10.84 -1.70
CA LEU A 41 -4.16 9.93 -2.82
C LEU A 41 -4.87 10.61 -3.99
N GLN A 42 -5.86 11.46 -3.70
CA GLN A 42 -6.57 12.22 -4.70
C GLN A 42 -5.64 13.19 -5.43
N GLN A 43 -4.77 13.87 -4.71
CA GLN A 43 -3.78 14.77 -5.31
C GLN A 43 -2.83 14.00 -6.23
N HIS A 44 -2.40 12.82 -5.85
CA HIS A 44 -1.55 11.99 -6.70
C HIS A 44 -2.27 11.52 -7.96
N ALA A 45 -3.55 11.21 -7.88
CA ALA A 45 -4.34 10.86 -9.04
C ALA A 45 -4.48 12.02 -10.03
N GLU A 46 -4.56 13.25 -9.53
CA GLU A 46 -4.69 14.45 -10.35
C GLU A 46 -3.36 14.89 -10.98
N LEU A 47 -2.26 14.74 -10.26
CA LEU A 47 -0.94 15.24 -10.69
C LEU A 47 -0.09 14.17 -11.39
N GLY A 48 -0.37 12.90 -11.15
CA GLY A 48 0.35 11.79 -11.76
C GLY A 48 -0.29 11.35 -13.06
N ASP A 49 0.49 10.70 -13.91
CA ASP A 49 0.01 10.14 -15.17
C ASP A 49 -0.17 8.62 -15.14
N GLY A 50 0.02 8.01 -14.01
CA GLY A 50 -0.18 6.57 -13.82
C GLY A 50 0.03 6.16 -12.38
N PHE A 51 -0.80 5.27 -11.90
CA PHE A 51 -0.72 4.78 -10.53
C PHE A 51 -1.22 3.34 -10.51
N SER A 52 -0.39 2.42 -10.04
CA SER A 52 -0.77 1.02 -9.90
C SER A 52 -0.38 0.52 -8.51
N VAL A 53 -1.08 -0.52 -8.05
CA VAL A 53 -0.87 -1.08 -6.72
C VAL A 53 -0.49 -2.55 -6.84
N GLU A 54 0.59 -2.93 -6.18
CA GLU A 54 1.00 -4.32 -6.02
C GLU A 54 0.96 -4.66 -4.53
N VAL A 55 0.36 -5.80 -4.21
CA VAL A 55 0.26 -6.28 -2.83
C VAL A 55 0.97 -7.62 -2.72
N TYR A 56 1.82 -7.75 -1.71
CA TYR A 56 2.56 -8.97 -1.44
C TYR A 56 2.15 -9.49 -0.07
N GLY A 57 1.48 -10.63 -0.02
CA GLY A 57 1.01 -11.23 1.21
C GLY A 57 -0.42 -11.71 1.12
N THR A 58 -1.00 -12.00 2.28
CA THR A 58 -2.38 -12.45 2.41
C THR A 58 -3.26 -11.29 2.86
N VAL A 59 -4.34 -11.04 2.12
CA VAL A 59 -5.32 -10.01 2.46
C VAL A 59 -6.69 -10.63 2.60
N GLY A 60 -7.45 -10.15 3.58
CA GLY A 60 -8.84 -10.55 3.76
C GLY A 60 -9.76 -9.95 2.69
N ASP A 61 -10.96 -10.50 2.59
CA ASP A 61 -11.91 -10.10 1.57
C ASP A 61 -12.31 -8.63 1.67
N ASP A 62 -12.46 -8.10 2.89
CA ASP A 62 -12.83 -6.71 3.11
C ASP A 62 -11.75 -5.75 2.60
N CYS A 63 -10.47 -6.06 2.87
CA CYS A 63 -9.37 -5.24 2.36
C CYS A 63 -9.24 -5.36 0.86
N ARG A 64 -9.43 -6.55 0.30
CA ARG A 64 -9.42 -6.76 -1.15
C ARG A 64 -10.50 -5.91 -1.82
N SER A 65 -11.71 -5.95 -1.30
CA SER A 65 -12.83 -5.15 -1.84
C SER A 65 -12.55 -3.66 -1.75
N LEU A 66 -11.96 -3.20 -0.64
CA LEU A 66 -11.59 -1.80 -0.47
C LEU A 66 -10.55 -1.37 -1.51
N MET A 67 -9.53 -2.18 -1.74
CA MET A 67 -8.52 -1.88 -2.75
C MET A 67 -9.10 -1.87 -4.16
N GLU A 68 -9.98 -2.81 -4.48
CA GLU A 68 -10.66 -2.85 -5.77
C GLU A 68 -11.54 -1.61 -5.98
N SER A 69 -12.13 -1.08 -4.92
CA SER A 69 -12.98 0.11 -4.98
C SER A 69 -12.21 1.38 -5.33
N LEU A 70 -10.88 1.38 -5.19
CA LEU A 70 -10.05 2.53 -5.56
C LEU A 70 -9.96 2.75 -7.09
N GLY A 71 -10.37 1.75 -7.87
CA GLY A 71 -10.36 1.86 -9.32
C GLY A 71 -8.99 1.90 -9.98
N LEU A 72 -7.96 1.49 -9.24
CA LEU A 72 -6.57 1.46 -9.72
C LEU A 72 -6.19 0.05 -10.19
N PRO A 73 -5.27 -0.07 -11.15
CA PRO A 73 -4.70 -1.37 -11.48
C PRO A 73 -4.13 -2.03 -10.23
N LEU A 74 -4.58 -3.23 -9.93
CA LEU A 74 -4.24 -3.96 -8.72
C LEU A 74 -3.77 -5.35 -9.06
N LYS A 75 -2.65 -5.76 -8.45
CA LYS A 75 -2.14 -7.12 -8.55
C LYS A 75 -1.76 -7.61 -7.15
N ILE A 76 -2.29 -8.76 -6.76
CA ILE A 76 -2.04 -9.34 -5.45
C ILE A 76 -1.21 -10.61 -5.62
N PHE A 77 -0.03 -10.62 -5.01
CA PHE A 77 0.87 -11.76 -4.98
C PHE A 77 0.77 -12.42 -3.61
N GLU A 78 0.07 -13.55 -3.54
CA GLU A 78 -0.03 -14.29 -2.28
C GLU A 78 1.31 -14.93 -1.93
N THR A 79 1.70 -14.83 -0.66
CA THR A 79 2.95 -15.43 -0.19
C THR A 79 2.83 -16.96 -0.19
N ALA A 80 3.66 -17.61 -0.99
CA ALA A 80 3.73 -19.06 -1.03
C ALA A 80 4.73 -19.60 -0.02
N LEU A 81 5.91 -18.98 0.07
CA LEU A 81 7.00 -19.36 0.98
C LEU A 81 7.71 -18.09 1.45
N GLY A 82 8.14 -18.11 2.69
CA GLY A 82 8.93 -17.01 3.21
C GLY A 82 8.68 -16.78 4.70
N TYR A 83 9.43 -15.83 5.24
CA TYR A 83 9.23 -15.35 6.61
C TYR A 83 9.60 -13.88 6.70
N SER A 84 9.09 -13.21 7.75
CA SER A 84 9.45 -11.84 8.05
C SER A 84 9.87 -11.73 9.50
N ARG A 85 10.91 -10.94 9.75
CA ARG A 85 11.38 -10.60 11.09
C ARG A 85 10.86 -9.24 11.56
N VAL A 86 10.05 -8.61 10.75
CA VAL A 86 9.39 -7.36 11.13
C VAL A 86 8.36 -7.67 12.21
N SER A 87 8.46 -6.96 13.36
CA SER A 87 7.50 -7.14 14.44
C SER A 87 6.15 -6.57 14.05
N THR A 88 5.08 -7.36 14.21
CA THR A 88 3.71 -6.92 14.02
C THR A 88 3.03 -6.55 15.34
N LYS A 89 3.75 -6.67 16.45
CA LYS A 89 3.23 -6.30 17.77
C LYS A 89 3.30 -4.79 17.94
N PRO A 90 2.29 -4.17 18.60
CA PRO A 90 2.37 -2.75 18.92
C PRO A 90 3.62 -2.45 19.74
N VAL A 91 4.28 -1.35 19.43
CA VAL A 91 5.42 -0.86 20.22
C VAL A 91 4.85 -0.22 21.47
N PRO A 92 5.31 -0.65 22.68
CA PRO A 92 4.80 -0.07 23.93
C PRO A 92 5.17 1.41 24.11
#